data_a0dc182c15733872ad26674507846d3d
#
_entry.id   a0dc182c15733872ad26674507846d3d
#
_cell.length_a   1.000
_cell.length_b   1.000
_cell.length_c   1.000
_cell.angle_alpha   90.00
_cell.angle_beta   90.00
_cell.angle_gamma   90.00
#
_symmetry.space_group_name_H-M   'P 1'
#
loop_
_entity.id
_entity.type
_entity.pdbx_description
1 polymer ?
#
loop_
_entity_poly.entity_id
_entity_poly.type
_entity_poly.pdbx_seq_one_letter_code
_entity_poly.pdbx_strand_id
1 'polypeptide(L)'
;MKFSKAMALAGVTLLASGVLAACSGSGSSAKGEKTFSYVYETDPDSLNYLTTGKAAVANITSNVVDGLMENDRYGNFVPSMAEDWSVSQDGLTYTYTIRKDAKWYTSDGEEYAPVKAQDFVTGLKYAADNKSEGLYLVQESIKGLDAYVKGEVKDFSEVGIKAIDDQTVQYTLNKPESFWNSKTTMGILAPVNEEFLTSKGSDFAKATDPSSILYNGPFLLKSLVAKSS
;
A
#
# COMPACT_ATOMS: atom_id res chain seq x y z
N MET A 1 77.68 -7.71 -14.95
CA MET A 1 76.78 -7.14 -13.93
C MET A 1 75.54 -6.53 -14.58
N LYS A 2 74.59 -7.32 -15.09
CA LYS A 2 73.31 -6.82 -15.67
C LYS A 2 72.16 -7.78 -15.38
N PHE A 3 72.09 -8.41 -14.21
CA PHE A 3 71.03 -9.38 -13.86
C PHE A 3 70.16 -9.02 -12.68
N SER A 4 70.35 -7.81 -12.07
CA SER A 4 69.62 -7.48 -10.83
C SER A 4 68.42 -6.57 -11.01
N LYS A 5 68.14 -6.05 -12.23
CA LYS A 5 67.03 -5.12 -12.48
C LYS A 5 65.75 -5.81 -13.02
N ALA A 6 65.88 -7.03 -13.57
CA ALA A 6 64.73 -7.77 -14.12
C ALA A 6 63.94 -8.54 -13.06
N MET A 7 64.53 -8.89 -11.91
CA MET A 7 63.84 -9.59 -10.83
C MET A 7 63.02 -8.69 -9.94
N ALA A 8 63.31 -7.39 -9.88
CA ALA A 8 62.53 -6.45 -9.07
C ALA A 8 61.18 -6.06 -9.72
N LEU A 9 61.07 -6.18 -11.06
CA LEU A 9 59.82 -5.85 -11.75
C LEU A 9 58.80 -7.01 -11.74
N ALA A 10 59.29 -8.26 -11.62
CA ALA A 10 58.40 -9.43 -11.57
C ALA A 10 57.70 -9.61 -10.21
N GLY A 11 58.32 -9.11 -9.12
CA GLY A 11 57.75 -9.22 -7.78
C GLY A 11 56.61 -8.21 -7.51
N VAL A 12 56.59 -7.07 -8.17
CA VAL A 12 55.55 -6.03 -7.95
C VAL A 12 54.31 -6.33 -8.78
N THR A 13 54.42 -7.00 -9.91
CA THR A 13 53.24 -7.39 -10.72
C THR A 13 52.45 -8.54 -10.13
N LEU A 14 53.05 -9.41 -9.32
CA LEU A 14 52.33 -10.50 -8.64
C LEU A 14 51.54 -10.07 -7.41
N LEU A 15 51.93 -8.95 -6.78
CA LEU A 15 51.17 -8.39 -5.63
C LEU A 15 49.99 -7.52 -6.05
N ALA A 16 50.03 -6.96 -7.28
CA ALA A 16 48.91 -6.16 -7.78
C ALA A 16 47.74 -6.98 -8.34
N SER A 17 47.95 -8.24 -8.72
CA SER A 17 46.92 -9.14 -9.23
C SER A 17 46.12 -9.83 -8.13
N GLY A 18 46.60 -9.84 -6.88
CA GLY A 18 45.90 -10.45 -5.76
C GLY A 18 44.79 -9.58 -5.15
N VAL A 19 44.83 -8.26 -5.39
CA VAL A 19 43.84 -7.34 -4.77
C VAL A 19 42.58 -7.14 -5.63
N LEU A 20 42.65 -7.44 -6.93
CA LEU A 20 41.50 -7.36 -7.85
C LEU A 20 40.59 -8.60 -7.82
N ALA A 21 41.07 -9.72 -7.25
CA ALA A 21 40.24 -10.93 -7.12
C ALA A 21 39.31 -10.93 -5.89
N ALA A 22 39.49 -9.98 -4.95
CA ALA A 22 38.66 -9.88 -3.76
C ALA A 22 37.32 -9.12 -4.00
N CYS A 23 37.18 -8.45 -5.16
CA CYS A 23 35.93 -7.74 -5.51
C CYS A 23 35.07 -8.45 -6.55
N SER A 24 35.53 -9.58 -7.12
CA SER A 24 34.66 -10.46 -7.90
C SER A 24 34.06 -11.55 -6.99
N GLY A 25 33.34 -11.11 -5.96
CA GLY A 25 32.39 -11.98 -5.28
C GLY A 25 31.45 -12.51 -6.34
N SER A 26 31.55 -13.81 -6.60
CA SER A 26 30.64 -14.58 -7.44
C SER A 26 29.21 -14.17 -7.09
N GLY A 27 28.59 -13.34 -7.93
CA GLY A 27 27.17 -13.17 -7.96
C GLY A 27 26.56 -14.53 -8.33
N SER A 28 26.40 -15.39 -7.34
CA SER A 28 25.38 -16.41 -7.42
C SER A 28 24.08 -15.66 -7.57
N SER A 29 23.48 -15.72 -8.75
CA SER A 29 22.10 -15.35 -9.01
C SER A 29 21.21 -16.32 -8.23
N ALA A 30 21.26 -16.24 -6.90
CA ALA A 30 20.17 -16.71 -6.09
C ALA A 30 18.98 -15.83 -6.52
N LYS A 31 17.93 -16.44 -7.04
CA LYS A 31 16.59 -15.87 -7.09
C LYS A 31 16.15 -15.62 -5.63
N GLY A 32 16.84 -14.73 -4.94
CA GLY A 32 16.46 -14.28 -3.61
C GLY A 32 15.32 -13.31 -3.73
N GLU A 33 14.36 -13.42 -2.85
CA GLU A 33 13.34 -12.42 -2.66
C GLU A 33 14.01 -11.05 -2.52
N LYS A 34 13.53 -10.05 -3.28
CA LYS A 34 14.04 -8.69 -3.16
C LYS A 34 13.54 -8.13 -1.84
N THR A 35 14.44 -7.82 -0.93
CA THR A 35 14.11 -7.24 0.38
C THR A 35 14.35 -5.73 0.32
N PHE A 36 13.35 -4.96 0.72
CA PHE A 36 13.45 -3.53 0.95
C PHE A 36 13.56 -3.28 2.46
N SER A 37 14.52 -2.48 2.87
CA SER A 37 14.76 -2.16 4.28
C SER A 37 14.85 -0.65 4.45
N TYR A 38 14.18 -0.11 5.45
CA TYR A 38 14.26 1.29 5.82
C TYR A 38 14.13 1.48 7.33
N VAL A 39 14.54 2.64 7.82
CA VAL A 39 14.46 3.00 9.23
C VAL A 39 13.20 3.83 9.46
N TYR A 40 12.46 3.53 10.51
CA TYR A 40 11.31 4.31 10.98
C TYR A 40 11.55 4.81 12.41
N GLU A 41 10.95 5.95 12.74
CA GLU A 41 11.25 6.67 13.99
C GLU A 41 10.51 6.07 15.21
N THR A 42 9.34 5.48 14.98
CA THR A 42 8.44 5.02 16.05
C THR A 42 7.78 3.71 15.64
N ASP A 43 7.69 2.76 16.57
CA ASP A 43 6.94 1.53 16.37
C ASP A 43 5.47 1.85 16.08
N PRO A 44 4.84 1.20 15.08
CA PRO A 44 3.40 1.29 14.88
C PRO A 44 2.68 0.59 16.04
N ASP A 45 1.59 1.16 16.48
CA ASP A 45 0.70 0.56 17.48
C ASP A 45 -0.42 -0.29 16.86
N SER A 46 -0.54 -0.25 15.56
CA SER A 46 -1.53 -0.95 14.75
C SER A 46 -1.00 -1.13 13.32
N LEU A 47 -1.62 -2.01 12.54
CA LEU A 47 -1.52 -2.06 11.08
C LEU A 47 -2.81 -1.55 10.41
N ASN A 48 -3.71 -0.91 11.19
CA ASN A 48 -5.02 -0.49 10.70
C ASN A 48 -4.92 0.80 9.88
N TYR A 49 -4.62 0.64 8.59
CA TYR A 49 -4.49 1.72 7.62
C TYR A 49 -5.79 2.47 7.34
N LEU A 50 -6.95 1.89 7.71
CA LEU A 50 -8.26 2.50 7.49
C LEU A 50 -8.68 3.46 8.62
N THR A 51 -8.15 3.27 9.84
CA THR A 51 -8.67 4.02 11.00
C THR A 51 -7.67 4.98 11.62
N THR A 52 -6.37 4.83 11.37
CA THR A 52 -5.34 5.71 11.95
C THR A 52 -4.78 6.71 10.94
N GLY A 53 -4.47 7.91 11.42
CA GLY A 53 -3.72 8.94 10.69
C GLY A 53 -2.21 8.94 11.00
N LYS A 54 -1.70 7.95 11.75
CA LYS A 54 -0.31 7.92 12.22
C LYS A 54 0.67 7.59 11.10
N ALA A 55 1.68 8.43 10.92
CA ALA A 55 2.72 8.25 9.92
C ALA A 55 3.47 6.92 10.07
N ALA A 56 3.70 6.44 11.30
CA ALA A 56 4.35 5.16 11.57
C ALA A 56 3.60 3.98 10.94
N VAL A 57 2.26 4.00 10.96
CA VAL A 57 1.43 2.98 10.33
C VAL A 57 1.43 3.18 8.82
N ALA A 58 1.20 4.40 8.33
CA ALA A 58 1.15 4.72 6.90
C ALA A 58 2.46 4.35 6.19
N ASN A 59 3.63 4.61 6.81
CA ASN A 59 4.94 4.28 6.26
C ASN A 59 5.14 2.77 5.99
N ILE A 60 4.45 1.92 6.74
CA ILE A 60 4.47 0.46 6.50
C ILE A 60 3.37 0.08 5.52
N THR A 61 2.14 0.48 5.81
CA THR A 61 0.96 -0.03 5.10
C THR A 61 0.87 0.46 3.66
N SER A 62 1.37 1.66 3.34
CA SER A 62 1.44 2.16 1.97
C SER A 62 2.40 1.39 1.04
N ASN A 63 3.23 0.50 1.59
CA ASN A 63 4.07 -0.39 0.78
C ASN A 63 3.44 -1.77 0.57
N VAL A 64 2.40 -2.09 1.31
CA VAL A 64 1.82 -3.44 1.34
C VAL A 64 0.33 -3.48 1.00
N VAL A 65 -0.35 -2.33 1.05
CA VAL A 65 -1.75 -2.17 0.65
C VAL A 65 -1.88 -0.98 -0.29
N ASP A 66 -2.26 -1.24 -1.53
CA ASP A 66 -2.45 -0.25 -2.57
C ASP A 66 -3.90 0.25 -2.62
N GLY A 67 -4.05 1.54 -2.90
CA GLY A 67 -5.32 2.20 -3.20
C GLY A 67 -5.68 2.17 -4.69
N LEU A 68 -6.67 2.97 -5.10
CA LEU A 68 -7.05 3.10 -6.52
C LEU A 68 -5.93 3.74 -7.35
N MET A 69 -5.28 4.76 -6.80
CA MET A 69 -4.22 5.52 -7.44
C MET A 69 -2.98 5.53 -6.53
N GLU A 70 -1.83 5.80 -7.12
CA GLU A 70 -0.57 6.01 -6.39
C GLU A 70 0.18 7.24 -6.95
N ASN A 71 1.26 7.62 -6.29
CA ASN A 71 2.15 8.67 -6.78
C ASN A 71 3.42 8.04 -7.37
N ASP A 72 3.79 8.47 -8.58
CA ASP A 72 5.10 8.15 -9.13
C ASP A 72 6.22 8.94 -8.41
N ARG A 73 7.46 8.66 -8.73
CA ARG A 73 8.65 9.36 -8.17
C ARG A 73 8.68 10.87 -8.43
N TYR A 74 7.82 11.39 -9.29
CA TYR A 74 7.71 12.80 -9.62
C TYR A 74 6.49 13.46 -8.97
N GLY A 75 5.68 12.69 -8.23
CA GLY A 75 4.46 13.16 -7.60
C GLY A 75 3.24 13.19 -8.51
N ASN A 76 3.31 12.61 -9.72
CA ASN A 76 2.14 12.49 -10.59
C ASN A 76 1.25 11.35 -10.07
N PHE A 77 -0.07 11.53 -10.17
CA PHE A 77 -1.03 10.46 -9.91
C PHE A 77 -1.03 9.47 -11.07
N VAL A 78 -0.78 8.22 -10.76
CA VAL A 78 -0.77 7.11 -11.72
C VAL A 78 -1.71 6.01 -11.25
N PRO A 79 -2.22 5.17 -12.19
CA PRO A 79 -3.00 3.99 -11.84
C PRO A 79 -2.25 3.04 -10.89
N SER A 80 -2.99 2.48 -9.88
CA SER A 80 -2.50 1.42 -9.00
C SER A 80 -3.46 0.22 -9.05
N MET A 81 -4.42 0.09 -8.12
CA MET A 81 -5.47 -0.94 -8.27
C MET A 81 -6.45 -0.60 -9.40
N ALA A 82 -6.68 0.67 -9.69
CA ALA A 82 -7.41 1.06 -10.89
C ALA A 82 -6.51 1.01 -12.12
N GLU A 83 -6.98 0.44 -13.22
CA GLU A 83 -6.31 0.51 -14.52
C GLU A 83 -6.75 1.74 -15.33
N ASP A 84 -7.95 2.28 -15.05
CA ASP A 84 -8.51 3.45 -15.71
C ASP A 84 -9.53 4.17 -14.81
N TRP A 85 -9.79 5.43 -15.09
CA TRP A 85 -10.82 6.21 -14.43
C TRP A 85 -11.44 7.27 -15.35
N SER A 86 -12.67 7.66 -15.01
CA SER A 86 -13.38 8.74 -15.68
C SER A 86 -14.06 9.66 -14.69
N VAL A 87 -14.34 10.90 -15.14
CA VAL A 87 -15.04 11.91 -14.37
C VAL A 87 -16.24 12.38 -15.18
N SER A 88 -17.40 12.49 -14.55
CA SER A 88 -18.60 13.05 -15.19
C SER A 88 -18.40 14.52 -15.57
N GLN A 89 -19.18 15.00 -16.53
CA GLN A 89 -19.07 16.37 -17.06
C GLN A 89 -19.27 17.45 -15.97
N ASP A 90 -20.07 17.17 -14.95
CA ASP A 90 -20.31 18.05 -13.81
C ASP A 90 -19.22 17.97 -12.73
N GLY A 91 -18.24 17.05 -12.89
CA GLY A 91 -17.15 16.85 -11.96
C GLY A 91 -17.55 16.18 -10.61
N LEU A 92 -18.77 15.65 -10.52
CA LEU A 92 -19.29 15.08 -9.28
C LEU A 92 -19.10 13.57 -9.16
N THR A 93 -19.01 12.85 -10.27
CA THR A 93 -18.94 11.39 -10.27
C THR A 93 -17.62 10.92 -10.82
N TYR A 94 -16.87 10.18 -10.01
CA TYR A 94 -15.62 9.54 -10.37
C TYR A 94 -15.84 8.03 -10.43
N THR A 95 -15.51 7.43 -11.58
CA THR A 95 -15.66 6.00 -11.82
C THR A 95 -14.29 5.41 -12.10
N TYR A 96 -13.91 4.37 -11.36
CA TYR A 96 -12.63 3.67 -11.47
C TYR A 96 -12.87 2.24 -11.90
N THR A 97 -12.07 1.75 -12.85
CA THR A 97 -12.03 0.34 -13.26
C THR A 97 -10.87 -0.36 -12.61
N ILE A 98 -11.14 -1.34 -11.76
CA ILE A 98 -10.11 -2.15 -11.09
C ILE A 98 -9.54 -3.15 -12.08
N ARG A 99 -8.22 -3.28 -12.12
CA ARG A 99 -7.53 -4.22 -13.01
C ARG A 99 -7.88 -5.68 -12.64
N LYS A 100 -8.03 -6.51 -13.68
CA LYS A 100 -8.50 -7.91 -13.55
C LYS A 100 -7.53 -8.83 -12.82
N ASP A 101 -6.26 -8.49 -12.80
CA ASP A 101 -5.20 -9.25 -12.13
C ASP A 101 -4.95 -8.82 -10.69
N ALA A 102 -5.70 -7.83 -10.17
CA ALA A 102 -5.60 -7.38 -8.80
C ALA A 102 -6.06 -8.49 -7.83
N LYS A 103 -5.21 -8.84 -6.88
CA LYS A 103 -5.44 -9.94 -5.94
C LYS A 103 -5.02 -9.58 -4.53
N TRP A 104 -5.71 -10.18 -3.58
CA TRP A 104 -5.30 -10.23 -2.20
C TRP A 104 -4.39 -11.42 -1.95
N TYR A 105 -3.37 -11.20 -1.13
CA TYR A 105 -2.41 -12.23 -0.69
C TYR A 105 -2.35 -12.29 0.83
N THR A 106 -2.03 -13.47 1.36
CA THR A 106 -1.70 -13.66 2.76
C THR A 106 -0.28 -13.16 3.06
N SER A 107 0.11 -13.06 4.34
CA SER A 107 1.49 -12.74 4.76
C SER A 107 2.54 -13.74 4.24
N ASP A 108 2.13 -14.95 3.89
CA ASP A 108 3.01 -15.98 3.33
C ASP A 108 3.13 -15.89 1.80
N GLY A 109 2.35 -14.98 1.18
CA GLY A 109 2.34 -14.76 -0.27
C GLY A 109 1.41 -15.70 -1.03
N GLU A 110 0.52 -16.40 -0.35
CA GLU A 110 -0.51 -17.21 -0.99
C GLU A 110 -1.65 -16.33 -1.48
N GLU A 111 -2.15 -16.60 -2.68
CA GLU A 111 -3.33 -15.92 -3.22
C GLU A 111 -4.56 -16.23 -2.36
N TYR A 112 -5.24 -15.18 -1.89
CA TYR A 112 -6.44 -15.30 -1.06
C TYR A 112 -7.72 -15.12 -1.87
N ALA A 113 -7.85 -14.01 -2.60
CA ALA A 113 -9.04 -13.66 -3.38
C ALA A 113 -8.72 -12.57 -4.43
N PRO A 114 -9.54 -12.38 -5.48
CA PRO A 114 -9.48 -11.17 -6.30
C PRO A 114 -9.81 -9.93 -5.48
N VAL A 115 -9.17 -8.79 -5.78
CA VAL A 115 -9.61 -7.47 -5.28
C VAL A 115 -10.85 -7.05 -6.07
N LYS A 116 -11.90 -6.63 -5.37
CA LYS A 116 -13.18 -6.24 -5.97
C LYS A 116 -13.53 -4.79 -5.63
N ALA A 117 -14.41 -4.20 -6.42
CA ALA A 117 -14.97 -2.88 -6.14
C ALA A 117 -15.67 -2.81 -4.77
N GLN A 118 -16.30 -3.91 -4.35
CA GLN A 118 -16.93 -4.00 -3.02
C GLN A 118 -15.92 -3.84 -1.88
N ASP A 119 -14.66 -4.21 -2.06
CA ASP A 119 -13.62 -4.07 -1.02
C ASP A 119 -13.36 -2.60 -0.67
N PHE A 120 -13.49 -1.68 -1.64
CA PHE A 120 -13.41 -0.24 -1.41
C PHE A 120 -14.62 0.31 -0.66
N VAL A 121 -15.82 -0.20 -0.96
CA VAL A 121 -17.05 0.14 -0.24
C VAL A 121 -16.95 -0.33 1.21
N THR A 122 -16.50 -1.56 1.42
CA THR A 122 -16.27 -2.15 2.75
C THR A 122 -15.23 -1.36 3.53
N GLY A 123 -14.11 -0.94 2.88
CA GLY A 123 -13.06 -0.14 3.51
C GLY A 123 -13.58 1.20 4.04
N LEU A 124 -14.29 1.96 3.22
CA LEU A 124 -14.84 3.24 3.64
C LEU A 124 -15.92 3.08 4.73
N LYS A 125 -16.77 2.05 4.61
CA LYS A 125 -17.77 1.74 5.64
C LYS A 125 -17.10 1.42 6.97
N TYR A 126 -16.09 0.54 6.95
CA TYR A 126 -15.33 0.18 8.16
C TYR A 126 -14.67 1.43 8.80
N ALA A 127 -14.06 2.29 7.98
CA ALA A 127 -13.47 3.53 8.45
C ALA A 127 -14.48 4.46 9.10
N ALA A 128 -15.67 4.60 8.51
CA ALA A 128 -16.76 5.43 9.05
C ALA A 128 -17.31 4.86 10.36
N ASP A 129 -17.61 3.55 10.42
CA ASP A 129 -18.16 2.87 11.59
C ASP A 129 -17.19 2.91 12.78
N ASN A 130 -15.88 2.89 12.52
CA ASN A 130 -14.82 2.94 13.52
C ASN A 130 -14.28 4.35 13.78
N LYS A 131 -14.94 5.41 13.28
CA LYS A 131 -14.58 6.81 13.49
C LYS A 131 -13.11 7.11 13.18
N SER A 132 -12.67 6.67 12.00
CA SER A 132 -11.31 6.85 11.51
C SER A 132 -10.80 8.27 11.72
N GLU A 133 -9.56 8.40 12.17
CA GLU A 133 -8.85 9.69 12.25
C GLU A 133 -8.70 10.37 10.88
N GLY A 134 -8.77 9.60 9.79
CA GLY A 134 -8.69 10.11 8.41
C GLY A 134 -9.99 10.67 7.84
N LEU A 135 -11.14 10.55 8.53
CA LEU A 135 -12.45 10.97 8.01
C LEU A 135 -12.49 12.43 7.59
N TYR A 136 -11.79 13.34 8.29
CA TYR A 136 -11.75 14.76 7.94
C TYR A 136 -11.29 15.03 6.49
N LEU A 137 -10.55 14.10 5.88
CA LEU A 137 -10.08 14.22 4.50
C LEU A 137 -11.21 14.02 3.47
N VAL A 138 -12.22 13.23 3.79
CA VAL A 138 -13.21 12.74 2.82
C VAL A 138 -14.67 12.96 3.24
N GLN A 139 -14.93 13.17 4.53
CA GLN A 139 -16.27 13.23 5.12
C GLN A 139 -17.17 14.28 4.46
N GLU A 140 -16.65 15.48 4.21
CA GLU A 140 -17.39 16.54 3.53
C GLU A 140 -17.39 16.41 2.00
N SER A 141 -16.49 15.62 1.45
CA SER A 141 -16.34 15.44 0.00
C SER A 141 -17.32 14.42 -0.57
N ILE A 142 -17.45 13.25 0.07
CA ILE A 142 -18.29 12.16 -0.40
C ILE A 142 -19.75 12.43 0.02
N LYS A 143 -20.65 12.36 -0.95
CA LYS A 143 -22.08 12.58 -0.73
C LYS A 143 -22.62 11.67 0.38
N GLY A 144 -23.32 12.23 1.34
CA GLY A 144 -23.99 11.51 2.42
C GLY A 144 -23.06 10.98 3.52
N LEU A 145 -21.72 11.00 3.35
CA LEU A 145 -20.81 10.45 4.35
C LEU A 145 -20.83 11.21 5.67
N ASP A 146 -20.93 12.55 5.63
CA ASP A 146 -21.03 13.37 6.83
C ASP A 146 -22.29 13.03 7.65
N ALA A 147 -23.44 12.90 7.00
CA ALA A 147 -24.69 12.52 7.64
C ALA A 147 -24.63 11.10 8.24
N TYR A 148 -23.97 10.18 7.55
CA TYR A 148 -23.75 8.82 8.06
C TYR A 148 -22.86 8.82 9.32
N VAL A 149 -21.72 9.51 9.28
CA VAL A 149 -20.78 9.60 10.42
C VAL A 149 -21.43 10.27 11.64
N LYS A 150 -22.32 11.24 11.42
CA LYS A 150 -23.09 11.89 12.48
C LYS A 150 -24.27 11.04 12.99
N GLY A 151 -24.60 9.93 12.33
CA GLY A 151 -25.73 9.06 12.68
C GLY A 151 -27.09 9.60 12.27
N GLU A 152 -27.14 10.62 11.43
CA GLU A 152 -28.36 11.17 10.83
C GLU A 152 -28.93 10.23 9.75
N VAL A 153 -28.04 9.54 9.03
CA VAL A 153 -28.33 8.46 8.09
C VAL A 153 -27.73 7.18 8.67
N LYS A 154 -28.49 6.08 8.63
CA LYS A 154 -28.06 4.78 9.18
C LYS A 154 -27.71 3.76 8.10
N ASP A 155 -28.24 3.94 6.90
CA ASP A 155 -27.99 3.05 5.79
C ASP A 155 -26.78 3.56 4.98
N PHE A 156 -25.68 2.79 5.01
CA PHE A 156 -24.47 3.15 4.27
C PHE A 156 -24.67 3.16 2.74
N SER A 157 -25.72 2.51 2.23
CA SER A 157 -26.06 2.54 0.81
C SER A 157 -26.45 3.94 0.30
N GLU A 158 -26.76 4.88 1.20
CA GLU A 158 -27.01 6.30 0.88
C GLU A 158 -25.72 7.12 0.72
N VAL A 159 -24.56 6.55 1.13
CA VAL A 159 -23.26 7.19 0.96
C VAL A 159 -22.82 7.09 -0.49
N GLY A 160 -22.19 8.13 -0.98
CA GLY A 160 -21.75 8.29 -2.37
C GLY A 160 -20.55 7.42 -2.76
N ILE A 161 -20.56 6.15 -2.39
CA ILE A 161 -19.64 5.12 -2.90
C ILE A 161 -20.45 3.88 -3.27
N LYS A 162 -20.16 3.28 -4.43
CA LYS A 162 -20.87 2.08 -4.93
C LYS A 162 -19.93 1.17 -5.71
N ALA A 163 -20.05 -0.13 -5.49
CA ALA A 163 -19.61 -1.13 -6.45
C ALA A 163 -20.70 -1.29 -7.51
N ILE A 164 -20.41 -0.89 -8.75
CA ILE A 164 -21.34 -1.03 -9.88
C ILE A 164 -21.36 -2.48 -10.36
N ASP A 165 -20.18 -3.08 -10.37
CA ASP A 165 -19.92 -4.50 -10.60
C ASP A 165 -18.64 -4.90 -9.84
N ASP A 166 -18.12 -6.11 -10.05
CA ASP A 166 -16.91 -6.61 -9.35
C ASP A 166 -15.67 -5.75 -9.61
N GLN A 167 -15.59 -5.03 -10.73
CA GLN A 167 -14.41 -4.27 -11.15
C GLN A 167 -14.64 -2.75 -11.18
N THR A 168 -15.86 -2.28 -11.02
CA THR A 168 -16.19 -0.86 -11.20
C THR A 168 -16.63 -0.25 -9.88
N VAL A 169 -15.81 0.62 -9.29
CA VAL A 169 -16.17 1.43 -8.13
C VAL A 169 -16.44 2.88 -8.54
N GLN A 170 -17.50 3.45 -7.98
CA GLN A 170 -17.92 4.80 -8.28
C GLN A 170 -18.06 5.62 -7.00
N TYR A 171 -17.50 6.84 -7.03
CA TYR A 171 -17.68 7.86 -6.00
C TYR A 171 -18.54 9.00 -6.51
N THR A 172 -19.47 9.46 -5.68
CA THR A 172 -20.27 10.67 -5.91
C THR A 172 -19.93 11.71 -4.86
N LEU A 173 -19.52 12.88 -5.30
CA LEU A 173 -19.09 13.99 -4.44
C LEU A 173 -20.22 14.99 -4.21
N ASN A 174 -20.13 15.76 -3.11
CA ASN A 174 -21.01 16.87 -2.81
C ASN A 174 -20.77 18.11 -3.70
N LYS A 175 -19.52 18.27 -4.16
CA LYS A 175 -19.08 19.37 -5.04
C LYS A 175 -17.94 18.89 -5.92
N PRO A 176 -17.67 19.53 -7.08
CA PRO A 176 -16.53 19.19 -7.91
C PRO A 176 -15.21 19.44 -7.17
N GLU A 177 -14.32 18.45 -7.17
CA GLU A 177 -12.99 18.53 -6.56
C GLU A 177 -11.94 18.05 -7.57
N SER A 178 -11.25 18.99 -8.22
CA SER A 178 -10.21 18.66 -9.22
C SER A 178 -9.02 17.87 -8.63
N PHE A 179 -8.84 17.92 -7.33
CA PHE A 179 -7.80 17.20 -6.59
C PHE A 179 -8.31 15.87 -5.98
N TRP A 180 -9.51 15.40 -6.32
CA TRP A 180 -10.09 14.18 -5.74
C TRP A 180 -9.17 12.96 -5.85
N ASN A 181 -8.48 12.79 -6.98
CA ASN A 181 -7.55 11.67 -7.17
C ASN A 181 -6.42 11.63 -6.13
N SER A 182 -6.03 12.78 -5.55
CA SER A 182 -5.05 12.78 -4.47
C SER A 182 -5.55 12.08 -3.20
N LYS A 183 -6.86 12.09 -2.97
CA LYS A 183 -7.45 11.41 -1.81
C LYS A 183 -7.49 9.90 -1.99
N THR A 184 -7.60 9.40 -3.23
CA THR A 184 -7.63 7.95 -3.51
C THR A 184 -6.28 7.26 -3.36
N THR A 185 -5.21 8.00 -3.10
CA THR A 185 -3.90 7.44 -2.70
C THR A 185 -3.77 7.23 -1.19
N MET A 186 -4.76 7.66 -0.40
CA MET A 186 -4.68 7.65 1.06
C MET A 186 -5.34 6.41 1.65
N GLY A 187 -4.79 5.90 2.76
CA GLY A 187 -5.26 4.70 3.44
C GLY A 187 -6.74 4.71 3.82
N ILE A 188 -7.33 5.89 4.10
CA ILE A 188 -8.77 6.03 4.41
C ILE A 188 -9.68 5.55 3.27
N LEU A 189 -9.23 5.56 2.03
CA LEU A 189 -9.93 5.08 0.84
C LEU A 189 -9.35 3.78 0.28
N ALA A 190 -8.45 3.11 1.02
CA ALA A 190 -7.91 1.82 0.62
C ALA A 190 -8.96 0.71 0.76
N PRO A 191 -8.84 -0.38 -0.01
CA PRO A 191 -9.77 -1.51 0.06
C PRO A 191 -9.53 -2.39 1.28
N VAL A 192 -10.54 -3.16 1.68
CA VAL A 192 -10.41 -4.29 2.61
C VAL A 192 -11.37 -5.40 2.21
N ASN A 193 -10.88 -6.62 2.21
CA ASN A 193 -11.72 -7.78 1.91
C ASN A 193 -12.68 -8.06 3.08
N GLU A 194 -13.99 -8.10 2.81
CA GLU A 194 -15.05 -8.21 3.82
C GLU A 194 -15.01 -9.55 4.58
N GLU A 195 -14.78 -10.65 3.86
CA GLU A 195 -14.70 -11.98 4.47
C GLU A 195 -13.53 -12.07 5.43
N PHE A 196 -12.36 -11.59 5.01
CA PHE A 196 -11.17 -11.55 5.86
C PHE A 196 -11.37 -10.64 7.08
N LEU A 197 -11.89 -9.42 6.87
CA LEU A 197 -12.19 -8.47 7.95
C LEU A 197 -13.11 -9.10 8.99
N THR A 198 -14.18 -9.76 8.53
CA THR A 198 -15.15 -10.45 9.39
C THR A 198 -14.51 -11.62 10.14
N SER A 199 -13.69 -12.40 9.46
CA SER A 199 -13.00 -13.56 10.06
C SER A 199 -12.02 -13.17 11.15
N LYS A 200 -11.35 -12.03 11.00
CA LYS A 200 -10.39 -11.51 12.00
C LYS A 200 -11.08 -10.77 13.16
N GLY A 201 -12.21 -10.12 12.92
CA GLY A 201 -12.93 -9.36 13.95
C GLY A 201 -11.99 -8.40 14.69
N SER A 202 -11.88 -8.53 16.02
CA SER A 202 -10.99 -7.70 16.85
C SER A 202 -9.50 -7.93 16.62
N ASP A 203 -9.14 -8.99 15.91
CA ASP A 203 -7.74 -9.33 15.60
C ASP A 203 -7.28 -8.72 14.27
N PHE A 204 -8.17 -8.04 13.56
CA PHE A 204 -7.81 -7.30 12.34
C PHE A 204 -6.77 -6.23 12.63
N ALA A 205 -5.71 -6.21 11.83
CA ALA A 205 -4.67 -5.19 11.82
C ALA A 205 -3.90 -5.02 13.13
N LYS A 206 -3.63 -6.10 13.88
CA LYS A 206 -2.74 -6.09 15.05
C LYS A 206 -1.32 -5.72 14.65
N ALA A 207 -0.68 -4.82 15.42
CA ALA A 207 0.62 -4.24 15.12
C ALA A 207 1.74 -5.26 14.89
N THR A 208 1.78 -6.33 15.68
CA THR A 208 2.88 -7.32 15.66
C THR A 208 2.54 -8.60 14.91
N ASP A 209 1.37 -8.65 14.26
CA ASP A 209 0.91 -9.83 13.54
C ASP A 209 0.71 -9.53 12.05
N PRO A 210 1.70 -9.81 11.19
CA PRO A 210 1.57 -9.65 9.75
C PRO A 210 0.39 -10.41 9.14
N SER A 211 -0.05 -11.51 9.76
CA SER A 211 -1.21 -12.28 9.30
C SER A 211 -2.57 -11.63 9.62
N SER A 212 -2.56 -10.50 10.33
CA SER A 212 -3.76 -9.77 10.71
C SER A 212 -4.33 -8.86 9.63
N ILE A 213 -3.62 -8.69 8.51
CA ILE A 213 -4.07 -7.98 7.30
C ILE A 213 -3.85 -8.83 6.06
N LEU A 214 -4.51 -8.48 4.96
CA LEU A 214 -4.19 -8.96 3.62
C LEU A 214 -3.35 -7.93 2.86
N TYR A 215 -2.72 -8.38 1.81
CA TYR A 215 -1.74 -7.67 1.01
C TYR A 215 -2.19 -7.61 -0.44
N ASN A 216 -2.18 -6.44 -1.07
CA ASN A 216 -2.41 -6.28 -2.50
C ASN A 216 -1.36 -5.36 -3.16
N GLY A 217 -0.44 -4.83 -2.36
CA GLY A 217 0.66 -3.98 -2.79
C GLY A 217 1.91 -4.77 -3.22
N PRO A 218 3.01 -4.07 -3.55
CA PRO A 218 4.22 -4.68 -4.10
C PRO A 218 5.06 -5.46 -3.08
N PHE A 219 4.79 -5.33 -1.78
CA PHE A 219 5.56 -5.98 -0.72
C PHE A 219 4.65 -6.72 0.27
N LEU A 220 5.24 -7.71 0.94
CA LEU A 220 4.67 -8.40 2.10
C LEU A 220 5.44 -8.02 3.35
N LEU A 221 4.74 -7.77 4.45
CA LEU A 221 5.37 -7.59 5.76
C LEU A 221 5.72 -8.96 6.33
N LYS A 222 7.00 -9.29 6.40
CA LYS A 222 7.47 -10.60 6.91
C LYS A 222 7.41 -10.68 8.43
N SER A 223 7.81 -9.61 9.09
CA SER A 223 7.78 -9.52 10.56
C SER A 223 7.82 -8.08 11.02
N LEU A 224 7.23 -7.81 12.16
CA LEU A 224 7.34 -6.56 12.89
C LEU A 224 7.67 -6.86 14.35
N VAL A 225 8.87 -6.49 14.79
CA VAL A 225 9.32 -6.69 16.15
C VAL A 225 9.39 -5.33 16.83
N ALA A 226 8.40 -5.05 17.69
CA ALA A 226 8.34 -3.82 18.44
C ALA A 226 9.44 -3.81 19.53
N LYS A 227 10.08 -2.64 19.71
CA LYS A 227 11.05 -2.38 20.79
C LYS A 227 12.18 -3.42 20.90
N SER A 228 12.75 -3.81 19.76
CA SER A 228 14.02 -4.52 19.78
C SER A 228 15.13 -3.51 20.12
N SER A 229 15.35 -3.28 21.40
CA SER A 229 16.49 -2.52 21.94
C SER A 229 17.65 -3.45 22.20
#